data_ca0bdbff88f7633176d1706836668f26
#
_entry.id   ca0bdbff88f7633176d1706836668f26
#
_cell.length_a   1.000
_cell.length_b   1.000
_cell.length_c   1.000
_cell.angle_alpha   90.00
_cell.angle_beta   90.00
_cell.angle_gamma   90.00
#
_symmetry.space_group_name_H-M   'P 1'
#
loop_
_entity.id
_entity.type
_entity.pdbx_description
1 polymer ?
#
loop_
_entity_poly.entity_id
_entity_poly.type
_entity_poly.pdbx_seq_one_letter_code
_entity_poly.pdbx_strand_id
1 'polypeptide(L)'
;ICGAATGCTNSNGSSTSDSESAAANAGTSTTDTITLVWYPNESAEDYQAARDEVGKLIEKATGKKVEQKLTTDYAIAIESLSNGTAQIGCCMGAEGYCQAKTANDAVNLLFVQSGESGTLDDALYYSFFAVKSENADEYKNGDSYSIDNIKGKKMSFVSNSSTSGFKVPTNTIISHFADDNLIVDDLLEGGSDAFFSEVLFGGSHQGSAFNLLSGKSDVSAFCDIELAPYVTCTDGTGKDAGSVYTVNDDASAPFDTVHGAQYTVIQSTPVLN
;
A
#
# COMPACT_ATOMS: atom_id res chain seq x y z
N ILE A 1 -51.07 3.57 -31.10
CA ILE A 1 -52.41 3.01 -31.02
C ILE A 1 -52.61 2.48 -29.61
N CYS A 2 -53.26 3.27 -28.78
CA CYS A 2 -54.43 3.08 -27.94
C CYS A 2 -54.45 1.77 -27.10
N GLY A 3 -54.79 1.80 -25.83
CA GLY A 3 -55.68 2.64 -25.06
C GLY A 3 -55.65 2.34 -23.56
N ALA A 4 -56.20 3.29 -22.89
CA ALA A 4 -56.44 3.38 -21.45
C ALA A 4 -57.56 2.51 -20.93
N ALA A 5 -57.57 2.26 -19.62
CA ALA A 5 -58.78 2.34 -18.79
C ALA A 5 -58.42 2.27 -17.28
N THR A 6 -58.64 3.26 -16.63
CA THR A 6 -59.18 3.74 -15.33
C THR A 6 -59.93 2.74 -14.46
N GLY A 7 -59.73 2.89 -13.16
CA GLY A 7 -60.60 2.32 -12.11
C GLY A 7 -60.16 2.77 -10.70
N CYS A 8 -60.68 3.88 -10.23
CA CYS A 8 -60.63 4.33 -8.83
C CYS A 8 -61.60 3.54 -7.99
N THR A 9 -61.24 3.20 -6.73
CA THR A 9 -62.14 3.34 -5.59
C THR A 9 -61.36 3.58 -4.30
N ASN A 10 -61.86 4.56 -3.63
CA ASN A 10 -61.47 5.15 -2.36
C ASN A 10 -62.02 4.28 -1.18
N SER A 11 -61.23 4.08 -0.13
CA SER A 11 -61.83 4.09 1.20
C SER A 11 -60.77 4.34 2.27
N ASN A 12 -61.13 5.27 3.09
CA ASN A 12 -60.54 5.85 4.26
C ASN A 12 -60.27 4.86 5.38
N GLY A 13 -59.16 4.94 6.10
CA GLY A 13 -58.89 4.25 7.34
C GLY A 13 -57.66 4.82 8.03
N SER A 14 -57.93 5.74 8.96
CA SER A 14 -57.01 6.32 9.93
C SER A 14 -56.46 5.27 10.88
N SER A 15 -55.16 5.21 11.13
CA SER A 15 -54.61 5.00 12.48
C SER A 15 -53.05 5.01 12.49
N THR A 16 -52.58 5.86 13.39
CA THR A 16 -51.39 5.76 14.27
C THR A 16 -50.01 5.48 13.63
N SER A 17 -49.24 6.53 13.71
CA SER A 17 -47.77 6.52 13.67
C SER A 17 -47.15 5.63 14.74
N ASP A 18 -46.46 4.58 14.33
CA ASP A 18 -45.39 3.98 15.10
C ASP A 18 -44.10 4.12 14.31
N SER A 19 -43.22 4.96 14.85
CA SER A 19 -41.85 5.10 14.40
C SER A 19 -41.08 3.88 14.85
N GLU A 20 -41.04 2.82 14.08
CA GLU A 20 -40.05 1.78 14.25
C GLU A 20 -38.71 2.26 13.63
N SER A 21 -37.83 2.61 14.54
CA SER A 21 -36.40 2.74 14.29
C SER A 21 -35.91 1.46 13.62
N ALA A 22 -35.61 1.53 12.34
CA ALA A 22 -34.88 0.48 11.64
C ALA A 22 -33.47 0.42 12.23
N ALA A 23 -33.30 -0.40 13.28
CA ALA A 23 -31.99 -0.88 13.68
C ALA A 23 -31.42 -1.64 12.48
N ALA A 24 -30.34 -1.12 11.89
CA ALA A 24 -29.56 -1.80 10.88
C ALA A 24 -29.16 -3.16 11.47
N ASN A 25 -29.75 -4.20 10.94
CA ASN A 25 -29.42 -5.57 11.25
C ASN A 25 -28.02 -5.81 10.65
N ALA A 26 -26.98 -5.69 11.47
CA ALA A 26 -25.64 -6.16 11.14
C ALA A 26 -25.79 -7.68 10.98
N GLY A 27 -26.02 -8.11 9.77
CA GLY A 27 -26.11 -9.52 9.40
C GLY A 27 -24.81 -10.19 9.80
N THR A 28 -24.85 -10.99 10.87
CA THR A 28 -23.78 -11.94 11.16
C THR A 28 -23.65 -12.85 9.93
N SER A 29 -22.59 -12.64 9.15
CA SER A 29 -22.24 -13.54 8.07
C SER A 29 -22.07 -14.94 8.67
N THR A 30 -22.97 -15.86 8.30
CA THR A 30 -22.95 -17.25 8.76
C THR A 30 -22.02 -18.12 7.92
N THR A 31 -21.00 -17.54 7.28
CA THR A 31 -20.04 -18.34 6.52
C THR A 31 -19.17 -19.13 7.49
N ASP A 32 -19.07 -20.44 7.26
CA ASP A 32 -18.19 -21.34 8.03
C ASP A 32 -16.72 -21.12 7.68
N THR A 33 -16.44 -20.27 6.71
CA THR A 33 -15.11 -19.97 6.19
C THR A 33 -14.85 -18.47 6.24
N ILE A 34 -13.66 -18.08 6.69
CA ILE A 34 -13.13 -16.71 6.66
C ILE A 34 -12.07 -16.64 5.55
N THR A 35 -12.27 -15.76 4.59
CA THR A 35 -11.28 -15.49 3.55
C THR A 35 -10.39 -14.34 4.00
N LEU A 36 -9.07 -14.60 4.07
CA LEU A 36 -8.04 -13.60 4.23
C LEU A 36 -7.56 -13.17 2.84
N VAL A 37 -7.56 -11.89 2.57
CA VAL A 37 -6.95 -11.32 1.37
C VAL A 37 -5.67 -10.58 1.73
N TRP A 38 -4.59 -10.87 0.99
CA TRP A 38 -3.26 -10.29 1.22
C TRP A 38 -2.92 -9.31 0.12
N TYR A 39 -2.32 -8.18 0.51
CA TYR A 39 -1.71 -7.25 -0.44
C TYR A 39 -0.51 -7.89 -1.13
N PRO A 40 -0.19 -7.49 -2.38
CA PRO A 40 0.99 -7.97 -3.10
C PRO A 40 2.26 -7.22 -2.67
N ASN A 41 2.46 -7.08 -1.35
CA ASN A 41 3.63 -6.38 -0.82
C ASN A 41 4.90 -7.20 -0.99
N GLU A 42 4.77 -8.53 -0.94
CA GLU A 42 5.84 -9.49 -0.78
C GLU A 42 5.71 -10.63 -1.78
N SER A 43 6.80 -11.36 -1.99
CA SER A 43 6.72 -12.59 -2.77
C SER A 43 5.83 -13.64 -2.07
N ALA A 44 5.12 -14.43 -2.87
CA ALA A 44 4.21 -15.44 -2.35
C ALA A 44 4.92 -16.52 -1.52
N GLU A 45 6.20 -16.76 -1.77
CA GLU A 45 6.97 -17.86 -1.17
C GLU A 45 7.64 -17.46 0.14
N ASP A 46 8.18 -16.25 0.23
CA ASP A 46 9.02 -15.83 1.37
C ASP A 46 8.26 -15.72 2.69
N TYR A 47 6.96 -15.44 2.65
CA TYR A 47 6.14 -15.22 3.85
C TYR A 47 5.04 -16.28 4.05
N GLN A 48 5.11 -17.40 3.34
CA GLN A 48 4.09 -18.45 3.45
C GLN A 48 3.92 -18.96 4.89
N ALA A 49 5.02 -19.17 5.61
CA ALA A 49 4.98 -19.66 6.99
C ALA A 49 4.29 -18.67 7.93
N ALA A 50 4.55 -17.36 7.78
CA ALA A 50 3.90 -16.32 8.57
C ALA A 50 2.40 -16.24 8.26
N ARG A 51 2.02 -16.30 6.99
CA ARG A 51 0.61 -16.34 6.57
C ARG A 51 -0.12 -17.55 7.14
N ASP A 52 0.51 -18.71 7.13
CA ASP A 52 -0.07 -19.94 7.69
C ASP A 52 -0.30 -19.82 9.19
N GLU A 53 0.62 -19.20 9.93
CA GLU A 53 0.43 -18.98 11.37
C GLU A 53 -0.70 -17.98 11.66
N VAL A 54 -0.80 -16.89 10.90
CA VAL A 54 -1.94 -15.95 11.01
C VAL A 54 -3.25 -16.68 10.74
N GLY A 55 -3.31 -17.50 9.71
CA GLY A 55 -4.48 -18.34 9.41
C GLY A 55 -4.88 -19.23 10.59
N LYS A 56 -3.93 -19.98 11.17
CA LYS A 56 -4.16 -20.86 12.33
C LYS A 56 -4.62 -20.09 13.57
N LEU A 57 -4.06 -18.89 13.81
CA LEU A 57 -4.51 -18.05 14.93
C LEU A 57 -5.96 -17.62 14.78
N ILE A 58 -6.37 -17.23 13.57
CA ILE A 58 -7.75 -16.85 13.28
C ILE A 58 -8.69 -18.05 13.37
N GLU A 59 -8.31 -19.22 12.84
CA GLU A 59 -9.08 -20.46 13.01
C GLU A 59 -9.29 -20.81 14.47
N LYS A 60 -8.23 -20.74 15.28
CA LYS A 60 -8.29 -20.99 16.72
C LYS A 60 -9.19 -20.00 17.45
N ALA A 61 -9.14 -18.73 17.07
CA ALA A 61 -9.93 -17.68 17.72
C ALA A 61 -11.43 -17.74 17.36
N THR A 62 -11.75 -18.17 16.14
CA THR A 62 -13.11 -18.09 15.59
C THR A 62 -13.81 -19.45 15.50
N GLY A 63 -13.07 -20.55 15.51
CA GLY A 63 -13.59 -21.89 15.24
C GLY A 63 -14.01 -22.11 13.78
N LYS A 64 -13.69 -21.19 12.88
CA LYS A 64 -14.03 -21.23 11.46
C LYS A 64 -12.83 -21.66 10.64
N LYS A 65 -13.08 -22.23 9.46
CA LYS A 65 -12.02 -22.44 8.44
C LYS A 65 -11.47 -21.11 7.96
N VAL A 66 -10.17 -21.10 7.64
CA VAL A 66 -9.53 -19.95 7.02
C VAL A 66 -9.04 -20.33 5.62
N GLU A 67 -9.39 -19.53 4.63
CA GLU A 67 -8.86 -19.58 3.28
C GLU A 67 -8.03 -18.33 3.02
N GLN A 68 -6.83 -18.52 2.46
CA GLN A 68 -5.93 -17.42 2.15
C GLN A 68 -5.94 -17.13 0.65
N LYS A 69 -6.11 -15.86 0.31
CA LYS A 69 -6.13 -15.37 -1.07
C LYS A 69 -5.03 -14.35 -1.26
N LEU A 70 -4.01 -14.72 -2.00
CA LEU A 70 -2.98 -13.80 -2.46
C LEU A 70 -3.52 -13.01 -3.67
N THR A 71 -3.16 -11.74 -3.74
CA THR A 71 -3.53 -10.88 -4.87
C THR A 71 -2.28 -10.41 -5.60
N THR A 72 -2.45 -10.04 -6.86
CA THR A 72 -1.39 -9.44 -7.69
C THR A 72 -1.55 -7.94 -7.84
N ASP A 73 -2.60 -7.37 -7.25
CA ASP A 73 -2.92 -5.95 -7.34
C ASP A 73 -3.59 -5.47 -6.06
N TYR A 74 -3.23 -4.27 -5.62
CA TYR A 74 -3.78 -3.61 -4.44
C TYR A 74 -5.28 -3.39 -4.54
N ALA A 75 -5.77 -2.97 -5.73
CA ALA A 75 -7.18 -2.70 -5.96
C ALA A 75 -8.03 -3.97 -5.79
N ILE A 76 -7.52 -5.14 -6.21
CA ILE A 76 -8.22 -6.43 -6.06
C ILE A 76 -8.42 -6.77 -4.58
N ALA A 77 -7.43 -6.51 -3.75
CA ALA A 77 -7.53 -6.74 -2.30
C ALA A 77 -8.57 -5.80 -1.66
N ILE A 78 -8.50 -4.51 -1.99
CA ILE A 78 -9.44 -3.48 -1.52
C ILE A 78 -10.88 -3.82 -1.93
N GLU A 79 -11.08 -4.17 -3.20
CA GLU A 79 -12.40 -4.56 -3.72
C GLU A 79 -12.94 -5.81 -3.04
N SER A 80 -12.09 -6.83 -2.86
CA SER A 80 -12.49 -8.08 -2.18
C SER A 80 -12.97 -7.84 -0.75
N LEU A 81 -12.32 -6.92 -0.02
CA LEU A 81 -12.73 -6.53 1.32
C LEU A 81 -14.02 -5.69 1.29
N SER A 82 -14.10 -4.71 0.38
CA SER A 82 -15.22 -3.78 0.29
C SER A 82 -16.53 -4.45 -0.12
N ASN A 83 -16.48 -5.45 -1.01
CA ASN A 83 -17.66 -6.19 -1.47
C ASN A 83 -17.99 -7.42 -0.60
N GLY A 84 -17.15 -7.73 0.42
CA GLY A 84 -17.37 -8.82 1.37
C GLY A 84 -16.99 -10.21 0.86
N THR A 85 -16.33 -10.33 -0.31
CA THR A 85 -15.78 -11.61 -0.80
C THR A 85 -14.55 -12.06 0.00
N ALA A 86 -13.89 -11.13 0.69
CA ALA A 86 -12.95 -11.39 1.77
C ALA A 86 -13.44 -10.74 3.07
N GLN A 87 -13.23 -11.40 4.19
CA GLN A 87 -13.65 -10.93 5.51
C GLN A 87 -12.54 -10.19 6.24
N ILE A 88 -11.28 -10.47 5.94
CA ILE A 88 -10.12 -9.82 6.56
C ILE A 88 -9.12 -9.46 5.47
N GLY A 89 -8.69 -8.19 5.46
CA GLY A 89 -7.55 -7.71 4.68
C GLY A 89 -6.29 -7.71 5.54
N CYS A 90 -5.21 -8.29 5.04
CA CYS A 90 -3.95 -8.41 5.74
C CYS A 90 -2.87 -7.56 5.06
N CYS A 91 -1.97 -6.98 5.88
CA CYS A 91 -0.86 -6.13 5.44
C CYS A 91 -1.32 -4.92 4.59
N MET A 92 -2.53 -4.43 4.89
CA MET A 92 -3.14 -3.31 4.19
C MET A 92 -2.71 -2.02 4.87
N GLY A 93 -1.92 -1.20 4.18
CA GLY A 93 -1.53 0.10 4.69
C GLY A 93 -2.72 1.06 4.85
N ALA A 94 -2.50 2.19 5.52
CA ALA A 94 -3.55 3.16 5.86
C ALA A 94 -4.34 3.64 4.63
N GLU A 95 -3.70 3.85 3.47
CA GLU A 95 -4.40 4.27 2.25
C GLU A 95 -5.41 3.21 1.78
N GLY A 96 -5.02 1.94 1.77
CA GLY A 96 -5.92 0.85 1.38
C GLY A 96 -7.08 0.68 2.35
N TYR A 97 -6.83 0.80 3.65
CA TYR A 97 -7.91 0.82 4.64
C TYR A 97 -8.89 1.97 4.39
N CYS A 98 -8.39 3.19 4.16
CA CYS A 98 -9.23 4.35 3.86
C CYS A 98 -10.08 4.15 2.60
N GLN A 99 -9.50 3.59 1.53
CA GLN A 99 -10.23 3.28 0.30
C GLN A 99 -11.32 2.22 0.55
N ALA A 100 -10.99 1.12 1.22
CA ALA A 100 -11.96 0.07 1.55
C ALA A 100 -13.09 0.60 2.44
N LYS A 101 -12.75 1.38 3.47
CA LYS A 101 -13.71 2.02 4.38
C LYS A 101 -14.62 3.01 3.66
N THR A 102 -14.09 3.80 2.73
CA THR A 102 -14.88 4.74 1.91
C THR A 102 -15.87 4.00 1.01
N ALA A 103 -15.45 2.86 0.45
CA ALA A 103 -16.32 2.03 -0.39
C ALA A 103 -17.36 1.25 0.43
N ASN A 104 -17.06 0.89 1.67
CA ASN A 104 -17.95 0.16 2.55
C ASN A 104 -17.72 0.51 4.03
N ASP A 105 -18.67 1.22 4.61
CA ASP A 105 -18.65 1.64 6.02
C ASP A 105 -18.55 0.49 7.03
N ALA A 106 -18.90 -0.74 6.66
CA ALA A 106 -18.77 -1.92 7.51
C ALA A 106 -17.32 -2.40 7.69
N VAL A 107 -16.39 -1.94 6.87
CA VAL A 107 -14.97 -2.24 7.03
C VAL A 107 -14.43 -1.54 8.28
N ASN A 108 -13.78 -2.30 9.17
CA ASN A 108 -13.22 -1.79 10.41
C ASN A 108 -11.79 -2.26 10.59
N LEU A 109 -10.98 -1.42 11.23
CA LEU A 109 -9.64 -1.78 11.67
C LEU A 109 -9.75 -2.83 12.79
N LEU A 110 -8.99 -3.91 12.69
CA LEU A 110 -8.91 -4.96 13.70
C LEU A 110 -7.65 -4.83 14.57
N PHE A 111 -6.49 -4.70 13.92
CA PHE A 111 -5.20 -4.57 14.56
C PHE A 111 -4.22 -3.90 13.59
N VAL A 112 -3.10 -3.44 14.11
CA VAL A 112 -1.96 -2.95 13.36
C VAL A 112 -0.73 -3.79 13.66
N GLN A 113 0.20 -3.82 12.73
CA GLN A 113 1.48 -4.47 12.92
C GLN A 113 2.34 -3.61 13.87
N SER A 114 3.01 -4.25 14.82
CA SER A 114 4.01 -3.59 15.68
C SER A 114 5.39 -4.15 15.41
N GLY A 115 6.41 -3.52 15.98
CA GLY A 115 7.75 -4.08 16.09
C GLY A 115 7.86 -5.08 17.25
N GLU A 116 9.07 -5.27 17.77
CA GLU A 116 9.38 -6.24 18.82
C GLU A 116 8.68 -5.96 20.16
N SER A 117 8.30 -4.70 20.44
CA SER A 117 7.61 -4.33 21.67
C SER A 117 6.22 -4.92 21.80
N GLY A 118 5.58 -5.25 20.67
CA GLY A 118 4.16 -5.66 20.61
C GLY A 118 3.20 -4.52 20.98
N THR A 119 3.66 -3.27 20.98
CA THR A 119 2.88 -2.06 21.30
C THR A 119 2.89 -1.08 20.13
N LEU A 120 2.18 0.06 20.28
CA LEU A 120 2.20 1.13 19.29
C LEU A 120 3.49 1.97 19.31
N ASP A 121 4.37 1.79 20.29
CA ASP A 121 5.57 2.61 20.46
C ASP A 121 6.58 2.39 19.32
N ASP A 122 6.60 1.20 18.73
CA ASP A 122 7.42 0.83 17.58
C ASP A 122 6.62 0.30 16.39
N ALA A 123 5.34 0.64 16.31
CA ALA A 123 4.47 0.36 15.16
C ALA A 123 4.77 1.32 14.00
N LEU A 124 6.03 1.35 13.60
CA LEU A 124 6.57 2.26 12.58
C LEU A 124 7.37 1.48 11.54
N TYR A 125 7.26 1.93 10.30
CA TYR A 125 8.13 1.57 9.19
C TYR A 125 8.50 2.83 8.40
N TYR A 126 9.32 2.72 7.38
CA TYR A 126 9.83 3.90 6.68
C TYR A 126 9.52 3.85 5.19
N SER A 127 9.00 4.97 4.68
CA SER A 127 8.89 5.24 3.25
C SER A 127 10.21 5.88 2.78
N PHE A 128 10.84 5.29 1.78
CA PHE A 128 12.09 5.77 1.22
C PHE A 128 11.90 6.35 -0.18
N PHE A 129 12.61 7.44 -0.45
CA PHE A 129 13.09 7.74 -1.80
C PHE A 129 14.52 7.21 -1.90
N ALA A 130 14.78 6.40 -2.90
CA ALA A 130 16.08 5.81 -3.12
C ALA A 130 16.58 6.05 -4.55
N VAL A 131 17.89 6.12 -4.68
CA VAL A 131 18.61 6.24 -5.95
C VAL A 131 19.72 5.19 -6.00
N LYS A 132 20.23 4.83 -7.18
CA LYS A 132 21.43 4.00 -7.26
C LYS A 132 22.58 4.70 -6.54
N SER A 133 23.34 3.96 -5.74
CA SER A 133 24.44 4.55 -4.95
C SER A 133 25.51 5.22 -5.82
N GLU A 134 25.74 4.73 -7.04
CA GLU A 134 26.64 5.37 -8.02
C GLU A 134 26.21 6.79 -8.43
N ASN A 135 24.92 7.12 -8.31
CA ASN A 135 24.35 8.43 -8.67
C ASN A 135 23.99 9.27 -7.44
N ALA A 136 24.26 8.79 -6.22
CA ALA A 136 23.81 9.44 -4.99
C ALA A 136 24.36 10.87 -4.82
N ASP A 137 25.56 11.15 -5.35
CA ASP A 137 26.17 12.47 -5.26
C ASP A 137 25.36 13.58 -5.94
N GLU A 138 24.52 13.25 -6.94
CA GLU A 138 23.62 14.21 -7.59
C GLU A 138 22.53 14.74 -6.65
N TYR A 139 22.25 14.02 -5.57
CA TYR A 139 21.16 14.31 -4.63
C TYR A 139 21.67 14.83 -3.28
N LYS A 140 22.96 15.16 -3.19
CA LYS A 140 23.53 15.78 -1.98
C LYS A 140 23.07 17.22 -1.83
N ASN A 141 22.74 17.57 -0.59
CA ASN A 141 22.45 18.92 -0.16
C ASN A 141 23.24 19.20 1.13
N GLY A 142 24.42 19.82 0.99
CA GLY A 142 25.39 19.96 2.09
C GLY A 142 25.91 18.59 2.56
N ASP A 143 25.79 18.35 3.87
CA ASP A 143 26.20 17.10 4.52
C ASP A 143 25.10 16.02 4.50
N SER A 144 23.96 16.28 3.86
CA SER A 144 22.81 15.37 3.78
C SER A 144 22.38 15.13 2.35
N TYR A 145 21.24 14.51 2.18
CA TYR A 145 20.59 14.25 0.89
C TYR A 145 19.25 14.97 0.81
N SER A 146 18.76 15.19 -0.39
CA SER A 146 17.49 15.85 -0.66
C SER A 146 16.86 15.33 -1.94
N ILE A 147 15.55 15.54 -2.06
CA ILE A 147 14.79 15.28 -3.29
C ILE A 147 14.79 16.47 -4.26
N ASP A 148 15.62 17.51 -4.05
CA ASP A 148 15.66 18.71 -4.91
C ASP A 148 15.85 18.39 -6.39
N ASN A 149 16.63 17.37 -6.71
CA ASN A 149 17.03 17.01 -8.07
C ASN A 149 16.21 15.87 -8.70
N ILE A 150 15.02 15.53 -8.15
CA ILE A 150 14.19 14.46 -8.74
C ILE A 150 13.34 14.93 -9.91
N LYS A 151 13.11 16.23 -10.08
CA LYS A 151 12.35 16.79 -11.21
C LYS A 151 13.01 16.44 -12.54
N GLY A 152 12.23 15.98 -13.50
CA GLY A 152 12.70 15.53 -14.80
C GLY A 152 13.33 14.12 -14.82
N LYS A 153 13.45 13.46 -13.69
CA LYS A 153 13.96 12.08 -13.58
C LYS A 153 12.87 11.06 -13.92
N LYS A 154 13.28 9.81 -14.14
CA LYS A 154 12.34 8.67 -14.23
C LYS A 154 12.03 8.18 -12.82
N MET A 155 10.75 8.19 -12.47
CA MET A 155 10.28 7.78 -11.14
C MET A 155 9.62 6.41 -11.19
N SER A 156 9.85 5.58 -10.17
CA SER A 156 9.07 4.38 -9.92
C SER A 156 8.35 4.46 -8.59
N PHE A 157 7.04 4.30 -8.62
CA PHE A 157 6.17 4.10 -7.46
C PHE A 157 5.77 2.63 -7.35
N VAL A 158 5.12 2.27 -6.24
CA VAL A 158 4.61 0.91 -6.00
C VAL A 158 3.26 0.70 -6.69
N SER A 159 2.23 1.38 -6.21
CA SER A 159 0.86 1.39 -6.71
C SER A 159 0.19 2.65 -6.18
N ASN A 160 -0.78 3.20 -6.89
CA ASN A 160 -1.53 4.37 -6.45
C ASN A 160 -2.34 4.13 -5.15
N SER A 161 -2.54 2.86 -4.76
CA SER A 161 -3.17 2.46 -3.49
C SER A 161 -2.16 2.10 -2.39
N SER A 162 -0.85 2.30 -2.62
CA SER A 162 0.18 2.07 -1.61
C SER A 162 0.37 3.30 -0.71
N THR A 163 0.40 3.10 0.59
CA THR A 163 0.68 4.18 1.56
C THR A 163 2.11 4.69 1.42
N SER A 164 3.10 3.84 1.67
CA SER A 164 4.52 4.23 1.68
C SER A 164 5.18 4.23 0.30
N GLY A 165 4.60 3.54 -0.67
CA GLY A 165 5.13 3.51 -2.03
C GLY A 165 4.48 4.50 -3.00
N PHE A 166 3.48 5.30 -2.54
CA PHE A 166 2.83 6.31 -3.37
C PHE A 166 2.29 7.49 -2.56
N LYS A 167 1.39 7.27 -1.60
CA LYS A 167 0.69 8.38 -0.91
C LYS A 167 1.64 9.28 -0.12
N VAL A 168 2.51 8.67 0.68
CA VAL A 168 3.54 9.42 1.44
C VAL A 168 4.52 10.08 0.49
N PRO A 169 5.12 9.38 -0.49
CA PRO A 169 6.01 10.00 -1.47
C PRO A 169 5.39 11.17 -2.24
N THR A 170 4.17 11.03 -2.77
CA THR A 170 3.52 12.11 -3.54
C THR A 170 3.25 13.32 -2.66
N ASN A 171 2.78 13.14 -1.42
CA ASN A 171 2.59 14.23 -0.49
C ASN A 171 3.93 14.91 -0.12
N THR A 172 5.01 14.14 0.02
CA THR A 172 6.35 14.67 0.26
C THR A 172 6.82 15.52 -0.91
N ILE A 173 6.63 15.06 -2.16
CA ILE A 173 6.98 15.83 -3.36
C ILE A 173 6.16 17.13 -3.43
N ILE A 174 4.84 17.04 -3.29
CA ILE A 174 3.94 18.21 -3.34
C ILE A 174 4.33 19.25 -2.29
N SER A 175 4.66 18.80 -1.08
CA SER A 175 5.08 19.70 0.00
C SER A 175 6.45 20.31 -0.25
N HIS A 176 7.40 19.52 -0.79
CA HIS A 176 8.76 19.96 -1.05
C HIS A 176 8.83 20.97 -2.21
N PHE A 177 8.04 20.74 -3.26
CA PHE A 177 7.93 21.58 -4.45
C PHE A 177 6.66 22.45 -4.42
N ALA A 178 6.35 23.04 -3.25
CA ALA A 178 5.12 23.80 -3.05
C ALA A 178 4.93 24.96 -4.05
N ASP A 179 6.02 25.57 -4.50
CA ASP A 179 5.99 26.67 -5.48
C ASP A 179 5.57 26.21 -6.89
N ASP A 180 5.71 24.91 -7.19
CA ASP A 180 5.28 24.33 -8.48
C ASP A 180 3.75 24.08 -8.53
N ASN A 181 3.03 24.24 -7.42
CA ASN A 181 1.58 24.03 -7.28
C ASN A 181 1.10 22.65 -7.77
N LEU A 182 1.89 21.61 -7.55
CA LEU A 182 1.60 20.24 -7.99
C LEU A 182 0.38 19.68 -7.28
N ILE A 183 -0.38 18.87 -8.02
CA ILE A 183 -1.39 17.96 -7.47
C ILE A 183 -0.96 16.51 -7.74
N VAL A 184 -1.64 15.54 -7.12
CA VAL A 184 -1.28 14.12 -7.27
C VAL A 184 -1.32 13.67 -8.73
N ASP A 185 -2.27 14.18 -9.53
CA ASP A 185 -2.41 13.81 -10.95
C ASP A 185 -1.18 14.20 -11.78
N ASP A 186 -0.47 15.28 -11.43
CA ASP A 186 0.76 15.70 -12.10
C ASP A 186 1.93 14.72 -11.90
N LEU A 187 1.81 13.80 -10.92
CA LEU A 187 2.82 12.81 -10.57
C LEU A 187 2.48 11.40 -11.05
N LEU A 188 1.33 11.21 -11.73
CA LEU A 188 0.89 9.90 -12.22
C LEU A 188 1.49 9.52 -13.57
N GLU A 189 1.84 10.53 -14.38
CA GLU A 189 2.31 10.34 -15.74
C GLU A 189 3.63 11.11 -15.96
N GLY A 190 4.46 10.59 -16.85
CA GLY A 190 5.69 11.23 -17.28
C GLY A 190 5.55 11.90 -18.65
N GLY A 191 6.48 12.79 -18.97
CA GLY A 191 6.54 13.46 -20.27
C GLY A 191 7.51 14.62 -20.29
N SER A 192 7.74 15.21 -21.48
CA SER A 192 8.68 16.33 -21.64
C SER A 192 8.29 17.58 -20.84
N ASP A 193 7.00 17.77 -20.60
CA ASP A 193 6.44 18.94 -19.89
C ASP A 193 5.88 18.55 -18.50
N ALA A 194 5.97 17.26 -18.11
CA ALA A 194 5.54 16.77 -16.83
C ALA A 194 6.62 16.95 -15.75
N PHE A 195 6.24 16.77 -14.49
CA PHE A 195 7.20 16.83 -13.38
C PHE A 195 8.29 15.76 -13.50
N PHE A 196 7.91 14.53 -13.86
CA PHE A 196 8.82 13.43 -14.18
C PHE A 196 8.91 13.20 -15.68
N SER A 197 10.09 12.75 -16.16
CA SER A 197 10.24 12.35 -17.58
C SER A 197 9.51 11.05 -17.89
N GLU A 198 9.41 10.15 -16.92
CA GLU A 198 8.70 8.87 -17.00
C GLU A 198 8.24 8.47 -15.61
N VAL A 199 7.05 7.86 -15.51
CA VAL A 199 6.52 7.29 -14.26
C VAL A 199 6.23 5.81 -14.48
N LEU A 200 6.77 4.98 -13.60
CA LEU A 200 6.60 3.53 -13.58
C LEU A 200 5.88 3.14 -12.29
N PHE A 201 5.08 2.08 -12.36
CA PHE A 201 4.51 1.42 -11.20
C PHE A 201 5.05 0.00 -11.11
N GLY A 202 5.76 -0.30 -10.01
CA GLY A 202 6.38 -1.60 -9.77
C GLY A 202 5.39 -2.71 -9.40
N GLY A 203 4.16 -2.35 -9.01
CA GLY A 203 3.12 -3.27 -8.56
C GLY A 203 3.34 -3.82 -7.15
N SER A 204 4.57 -3.77 -6.64
CA SER A 204 4.99 -4.13 -5.29
C SER A 204 6.19 -3.29 -4.87
N HIS A 205 6.57 -3.34 -3.58
CA HIS A 205 7.77 -2.66 -3.09
C HIS A 205 9.03 -3.23 -3.75
N GLN A 206 9.11 -4.57 -3.88
CA GLN A 206 10.20 -5.24 -4.59
C GLN A 206 10.27 -4.82 -6.05
N GLY A 207 9.11 -4.73 -6.73
CA GLY A 207 9.06 -4.30 -8.14
C GLY A 207 9.54 -2.87 -8.34
N SER A 208 9.19 -1.94 -7.42
CA SER A 208 9.68 -0.56 -7.47
C SER A 208 11.18 -0.47 -7.22
N ALA A 209 11.70 -1.18 -6.20
CA ALA A 209 13.14 -1.24 -5.93
C ALA A 209 13.92 -1.91 -7.07
N PHE A 210 13.36 -2.96 -7.68
CA PHE A 210 13.96 -3.62 -8.84
C PHE A 210 14.01 -2.70 -10.08
N ASN A 211 13.00 -1.85 -10.30
CA ASN A 211 13.03 -0.86 -11.36
C ASN A 211 14.24 0.08 -11.21
N LEU A 212 14.54 0.50 -9.97
CA LEU A 212 15.73 1.29 -9.67
C LEU A 212 17.02 0.51 -9.96
N LEU A 213 17.18 -0.65 -9.33
CA LEU A 213 18.42 -1.42 -9.36
C LEU A 213 18.74 -1.95 -10.77
N SER A 214 17.72 -2.27 -11.56
CA SER A 214 17.87 -2.64 -12.96
C SER A 214 18.07 -1.45 -13.92
N GLY A 215 18.00 -0.20 -13.42
CA GLY A 215 18.21 1.01 -14.23
C GLY A 215 17.02 1.44 -15.08
N LYS A 216 15.81 0.94 -14.78
CA LYS A 216 14.58 1.38 -15.45
C LYS A 216 14.10 2.73 -14.93
N SER A 217 14.36 3.04 -13.66
CA SER A 217 14.09 4.34 -13.04
C SER A 217 15.38 4.95 -12.49
N ASP A 218 15.38 6.27 -12.30
CA ASP A 218 16.47 7.02 -11.68
C ASP A 218 16.23 7.17 -10.18
N VAL A 219 14.96 7.29 -9.79
CA VAL A 219 14.48 7.41 -8.41
C VAL A 219 13.34 6.42 -8.21
N SER A 220 13.27 5.81 -7.03
CA SER A 220 12.16 4.91 -6.68
C SER A 220 11.67 5.16 -5.26
N ALA A 221 10.38 4.96 -5.07
CA ALA A 221 9.75 4.97 -3.75
C ALA A 221 9.31 3.56 -3.35
N PHE A 222 9.66 3.15 -2.14
CA PHE A 222 9.28 1.86 -1.54
C PHE A 222 9.49 1.93 -0.02
N CYS A 223 9.13 0.87 0.72
CA CYS A 223 9.39 0.84 2.16
C CYS A 223 10.54 -0.09 2.53
N ASP A 224 11.05 0.10 3.74
CA ASP A 224 12.18 -0.63 4.30
C ASP A 224 11.84 -2.11 4.58
N ILE A 225 10.72 -2.36 5.26
CA ILE A 225 10.39 -3.68 5.80
C ILE A 225 10.20 -4.74 4.72
N GLU A 226 9.62 -4.37 3.57
CA GLU A 226 9.35 -5.30 2.47
C GLU A 226 10.62 -5.66 1.68
N LEU A 227 11.70 -4.91 1.87
CA LEU A 227 12.99 -5.17 1.24
C LEU A 227 13.95 -5.94 2.18
N ALA A 228 13.65 -6.02 3.47
CA ALA A 228 14.52 -6.62 4.47
C ALA A 228 15.04 -8.04 4.15
N PRO A 229 14.27 -8.93 3.51
CA PRO A 229 14.78 -10.26 3.13
C PRO A 229 15.84 -10.23 2.01
N TYR A 230 15.88 -9.16 1.20
CA TYR A 230 16.66 -9.11 -0.03
C TYR A 230 17.90 -8.24 0.06
N VAL A 231 17.93 -7.31 1.02
CA VAL A 231 18.99 -6.31 1.13
C VAL A 231 19.54 -6.19 2.54
N THR A 232 20.79 -5.80 2.64
CA THR A 232 21.44 -5.49 3.93
C THR A 232 21.87 -4.02 3.93
N CYS A 233 21.60 -3.30 5.03
CA CYS A 233 22.16 -1.98 5.25
C CYS A 233 23.66 -2.11 5.47
N THR A 234 24.46 -1.56 4.56
CA THR A 234 25.93 -1.67 4.57
C THR A 234 26.61 -0.38 5.02
N ASP A 235 25.88 0.74 5.05
CA ASP A 235 26.35 2.02 5.61
C ASP A 235 25.16 2.84 6.11
N GLY A 236 25.39 3.68 7.13
CA GLY A 236 24.37 4.53 7.74
C GLY A 236 23.55 3.82 8.83
N THR A 237 22.40 4.41 9.18
CA THR A 237 21.53 3.94 10.28
C THR A 237 20.50 2.92 9.84
N GLY A 238 20.30 2.76 8.54
CA GLY A 238 19.22 1.97 7.95
C GLY A 238 17.85 2.67 7.93
N LYS A 239 17.75 3.88 8.49
CA LYS A 239 16.48 4.62 8.62
C LYS A 239 16.54 6.03 8.06
N ASP A 240 17.74 6.60 7.99
CA ASP A 240 17.94 8.00 7.62
C ASP A 240 18.42 8.14 6.17
N ALA A 241 18.26 9.34 5.62
CA ALA A 241 18.89 9.72 4.38
C ALA A 241 20.42 9.53 4.48
N GLY A 242 21.02 8.99 3.45
CA GLY A 242 22.43 8.58 3.42
C GLY A 242 22.66 7.09 3.74
N SER A 243 21.66 6.37 4.25
CA SER A 243 21.78 4.92 4.43
C SER A 243 21.95 4.22 3.08
N VAL A 244 22.91 3.30 3.02
CA VAL A 244 23.23 2.51 1.83
C VAL A 244 22.84 1.07 2.07
N TYR A 245 22.14 0.49 1.10
CA TYR A 245 21.73 -0.91 1.12
C TYR A 245 22.35 -1.64 -0.06
N THR A 246 22.75 -2.87 0.20
CA THR A 246 23.32 -3.78 -0.81
C THR A 246 22.41 -5.00 -0.96
N VAL A 247 22.12 -5.38 -2.19
CA VAL A 247 21.39 -6.62 -2.48
C VAL A 247 22.24 -7.82 -2.07
N ASN A 248 21.64 -8.71 -1.29
CA ASN A 248 22.30 -9.91 -0.77
C ASN A 248 22.67 -10.88 -1.90
N ASP A 249 23.74 -11.65 -1.72
CA ASP A 249 24.22 -12.61 -2.72
C ASP A 249 23.25 -13.80 -2.90
N ASP A 250 22.40 -14.05 -1.92
CA ASP A 250 21.38 -15.11 -1.91
C ASP A 250 19.96 -14.58 -2.12
N ALA A 251 19.81 -13.30 -2.46
CA ALA A 251 18.51 -12.71 -2.72
C ALA A 251 17.78 -13.44 -3.85
N SER A 252 16.54 -13.81 -3.59
CA SER A 252 15.66 -14.46 -4.57
C SER A 252 15.10 -13.45 -5.58
N ALA A 253 14.35 -13.94 -6.56
CA ALA A 253 13.68 -13.07 -7.54
C ALA A 253 12.79 -12.03 -6.83
N PRO A 254 12.72 -10.78 -7.34
CA PRO A 254 13.30 -10.31 -8.63
C PRO A 254 14.76 -9.86 -8.55
N PHE A 255 15.43 -9.98 -7.40
CA PHE A 255 16.77 -9.44 -7.17
C PHE A 255 17.91 -10.39 -7.54
N ASP A 256 17.60 -11.63 -7.93
CA ASP A 256 18.55 -12.67 -8.33
C ASP A 256 19.46 -12.29 -9.52
N THR A 257 19.08 -11.26 -10.27
CA THR A 257 19.87 -10.74 -11.40
C THR A 257 20.67 -9.47 -11.07
N VAL A 258 20.56 -8.96 -9.84
CA VAL A 258 21.19 -7.69 -9.42
C VAL A 258 21.93 -7.81 -8.09
N HIS A 259 22.44 -9.00 -7.75
CA HIS A 259 23.23 -9.24 -6.53
C HIS A 259 24.37 -8.23 -6.42
N GLY A 260 24.60 -7.72 -5.21
CA GLY A 260 25.65 -6.72 -4.93
C GLY A 260 25.33 -5.31 -5.42
N ALA A 261 24.23 -5.08 -6.16
CA ALA A 261 23.81 -3.74 -6.52
C ALA A 261 23.41 -2.94 -5.27
N GLN A 262 23.65 -1.62 -5.32
CA GLN A 262 23.45 -0.76 -4.16
C GLN A 262 22.49 0.39 -4.48
N TYR A 263 21.68 0.75 -3.46
CA TYR A 263 20.93 1.99 -3.45
C TYR A 263 21.22 2.81 -2.20
N THR A 264 21.10 4.13 -2.34
CA THR A 264 21.20 5.10 -1.26
C THR A 264 19.84 5.74 -1.01
N VAL A 265 19.43 5.79 0.24
CA VAL A 265 18.22 6.51 0.66
C VAL A 265 18.51 8.01 0.62
N ILE A 266 17.75 8.76 -0.17
CA ILE A 266 17.90 10.23 -0.27
C ILE A 266 16.84 10.99 0.54
N GLN A 267 15.74 10.33 0.90
CA GLN A 267 14.69 10.84 1.79
C GLN A 267 14.03 9.68 2.50
N SER A 268 13.80 9.83 3.79
CA SER A 268 13.12 8.85 4.63
C SER A 268 11.98 9.52 5.39
N THR A 269 10.84 8.87 5.44
CA THR A 269 9.66 9.37 6.16
C THR A 269 9.09 8.25 7.01
N PRO A 270 8.98 8.42 8.34
CA PRO A 270 8.34 7.43 9.20
C PRO A 270 6.84 7.35 8.90
N VAL A 271 6.33 6.14 8.87
CA VAL A 271 4.93 5.82 8.60
C VAL A 271 4.39 4.96 9.73
N LEU A 272 3.20 5.29 10.23
CA LEU A 272 2.48 4.44 11.19
C LEU A 272 1.90 3.21 10.47
N ASN A 273 2.05 2.06 11.10
CA ASN A 273 1.43 0.82 10.63
C ASN A 273 -0.09 0.83 10.79
#